data_21146277820092017439d3220abf9806
#
_entry.id   21146277820092017439d3220abf9806
#
_cell.length_a   1.000
_cell.length_b   1.000
_cell.length_c   1.000
_cell.angle_alpha   90.00
_cell.angle_beta   90.00
_cell.angle_gamma   90.00
#
_symmetry.space_group_name_H-M   'P 1'
#
loop_
_entity.id
_entity.type
_entity.pdbx_description
1 polymer ?
#
loop_
_entity_poly.entity_id
_entity_poly.type
_entity_poly.pdbx_seq_one_letter_code
_entity_poly.pdbx_strand_id
1 'polypeptide(L)'
;MAEEIKSFEIDQQQSERILLVDDNSTNLKVLAGTLDGKGYKLLIAKNGETALKIVRKAWPDLILLDIMMPEMDGFEVCRRLKADPATQEIPVIFLSALVDTADKVHGLDLGAVDYITKPFQPEEVIARVNTHL
;
A
#
# COMPACT_ATOMS: atom_id res chain seq x y z
N MET A 1 -0.37 35.85 -7.36
CA MET A 1 -1.27 35.76 -8.52
C MET A 1 -0.94 34.54 -9.34
N ALA A 2 -0.10 34.70 -10.36
CA ALA A 2 0.27 33.55 -11.18
C ALA A 2 0.95 32.46 -10.38
N GLU A 3 1.75 32.83 -9.41
CA GLU A 3 2.44 31.90 -8.53
C GLU A 3 1.48 31.11 -7.69
N GLU A 4 0.45 31.73 -7.18
CA GLU A 4 -0.55 31.06 -6.35
C GLU A 4 -1.31 30.01 -7.16
N ILE A 5 -1.66 30.36 -8.41
CA ILE A 5 -2.35 29.43 -9.28
C ILE A 5 -1.46 28.22 -9.59
N LYS A 6 -0.18 28.46 -9.86
CA LYS A 6 0.76 27.39 -10.13
C LYS A 6 0.93 26.45 -8.92
N SER A 7 1.02 27.01 -7.73
CA SER A 7 1.15 26.20 -6.51
C SER A 7 -0.06 25.31 -6.34
N PHE A 8 -1.24 25.83 -6.58
CA PHE A 8 -2.46 25.08 -6.48
C PHE A 8 -2.52 23.93 -7.48
N GLU A 9 -2.12 24.18 -8.73
CA GLU A 9 -2.09 23.14 -9.75
C GLU A 9 -1.07 22.05 -9.42
N ILE A 10 0.08 22.44 -8.89
CA ILE A 10 1.11 21.48 -8.49
C ILE A 10 0.58 20.58 -7.39
N ASP A 11 -0.11 21.12 -6.40
CA ASP A 11 -0.68 20.32 -5.31
C ASP A 11 -1.67 19.30 -5.83
N GLN A 12 -2.49 19.67 -6.80
CA GLN A 12 -3.43 18.74 -7.41
C GLN A 12 -2.71 17.64 -8.19
N GLN A 13 -1.59 17.97 -8.83
CA GLN A 13 -0.80 17.00 -9.57
C GLN A 13 -0.01 16.07 -8.67
N GLN A 14 0.20 16.48 -7.42
CA GLN A 14 0.98 15.73 -6.47
C GLN A 14 0.13 14.88 -5.53
N SER A 15 -1.02 14.40 -6.03
CA SER A 15 -1.82 13.47 -5.27
C SER A 15 -1.00 12.26 -4.88
N GLU A 16 -1.10 11.88 -3.63
CA GLU A 16 -0.39 10.72 -3.13
C GLU A 16 -0.94 9.45 -3.77
N ARG A 17 -0.04 8.52 -4.10
CA ARG A 17 -0.38 7.28 -4.78
C ARG A 17 -0.31 6.13 -3.81
N ILE A 18 -1.39 5.38 -3.75
CA ILE A 18 -1.46 4.20 -2.88
C ILE A 18 -1.68 2.98 -3.75
N LEU A 19 -0.79 1.99 -3.63
CA LEU A 19 -0.93 0.72 -4.33
C LEU A 19 -1.62 -0.27 -3.41
N LEU A 20 -2.73 -0.83 -3.88
CA LEU A 20 -3.52 -1.85 -3.18
C LEU A 20 -3.20 -3.20 -3.83
N VAL A 21 -2.69 -4.14 -3.05
CA VAL A 21 -2.30 -5.46 -3.55
C VAL A 21 -3.05 -6.54 -2.80
N ASP A 22 -3.94 -7.25 -3.49
CA ASP A 22 -4.70 -8.36 -2.92
C ASP A 22 -5.20 -9.21 -4.08
N ASP A 23 -5.16 -10.53 -3.95
CA ASP A 23 -5.68 -11.41 -5.00
C ASP A 23 -7.20 -11.51 -4.97
N ASN A 24 -7.84 -11.03 -3.93
CA ASN A 24 -9.29 -11.06 -3.77
C ASN A 24 -9.91 -9.74 -4.22
N SER A 25 -10.72 -9.78 -5.28
CA SER A 25 -11.35 -8.59 -5.85
C SER A 25 -12.30 -7.89 -4.87
N THR A 26 -12.97 -8.64 -4.00
CA THR A 26 -13.86 -8.06 -3.00
C THR A 26 -13.07 -7.22 -2.00
N ASN A 27 -11.94 -7.72 -1.54
CA ASN A 27 -11.06 -6.96 -0.63
C ASN A 27 -10.59 -5.66 -1.29
N LEU A 28 -10.20 -5.73 -2.56
CA LEU A 28 -9.78 -4.53 -3.30
C LEU A 28 -10.89 -3.50 -3.40
N LYS A 29 -12.13 -3.94 -3.64
CA LYS A 29 -13.27 -3.03 -3.71
C LYS A 29 -13.54 -2.37 -2.36
N VAL A 30 -13.43 -3.13 -1.27
CA VAL A 30 -13.63 -2.58 0.08
C VAL A 30 -12.57 -1.53 0.39
N LEU A 31 -11.31 -1.84 0.12
CA LEU A 31 -10.22 -0.89 0.36
C LEU A 31 -10.35 0.35 -0.50
N ALA A 32 -10.60 0.17 -1.79
CA ALA A 32 -10.75 1.30 -2.70
C ALA A 32 -11.92 2.19 -2.29
N GLY A 33 -13.06 1.59 -1.91
CA GLY A 33 -14.21 2.35 -1.44
C GLY A 33 -13.92 3.11 -0.15
N THR A 34 -13.16 2.50 0.76
CA THR A 34 -12.78 3.15 2.02
C THR A 34 -11.90 4.39 1.79
N LEU A 35 -11.01 4.32 0.81
CA LEU A 35 -10.06 5.39 0.52
C LEU A 35 -10.53 6.35 -0.57
N ASP A 36 -11.65 6.06 -1.21
CA ASP A 36 -12.19 6.90 -2.27
C ASP A 36 -12.59 8.28 -1.73
N GLY A 37 -12.43 9.30 -2.57
CA GLY A 37 -12.83 10.66 -2.21
C GLY A 37 -11.90 11.38 -1.26
N LYS A 38 -10.76 10.79 -0.92
CA LYS A 38 -9.81 11.40 0.03
C LYS A 38 -8.59 12.04 -0.66
N GLY A 39 -8.64 12.13 -1.97
CA GLY A 39 -7.58 12.78 -2.73
C GLY A 39 -6.42 11.87 -3.13
N TYR A 40 -6.49 10.59 -2.84
CA TYR A 40 -5.46 9.64 -3.23
C TYR A 40 -5.68 9.13 -4.65
N LYS A 41 -4.57 8.85 -5.34
CA LYS A 41 -4.63 8.09 -6.58
C LYS A 41 -4.41 6.63 -6.22
N LEU A 42 -5.40 5.79 -6.49
CA LEU A 42 -5.35 4.37 -6.15
C LEU A 42 -4.87 3.54 -7.33
N LEU A 43 -3.90 2.69 -7.07
CA LEU A 43 -3.36 1.74 -8.04
C LEU A 43 -3.67 0.34 -7.52
N ILE A 44 -3.91 -0.61 -8.41
CA ILE A 44 -4.39 -1.94 -8.03
C ILE A 44 -3.54 -3.01 -8.68
N ALA A 45 -3.13 -4.00 -7.89
CA ALA A 45 -2.47 -5.21 -8.36
C ALA A 45 -3.10 -6.42 -7.70
N LYS A 46 -3.28 -7.50 -8.45
CA LYS A 46 -3.91 -8.74 -7.94
C LYS A 46 -2.90 -9.84 -7.65
N ASN A 47 -1.63 -9.59 -7.86
CA ASN A 47 -0.57 -10.55 -7.56
C ASN A 47 0.74 -9.81 -7.34
N GLY A 48 1.71 -10.53 -6.79
CA GLY A 48 2.99 -9.93 -6.41
C GLY A 48 3.81 -9.45 -7.61
N GLU A 49 3.82 -10.21 -8.69
CA GLU A 49 4.59 -9.84 -9.88
C GLU A 49 4.07 -8.55 -10.50
N THR A 50 2.75 -8.43 -10.63
CA THR A 50 2.12 -7.19 -11.12
C THR A 50 2.41 -6.03 -10.19
N ALA A 51 2.35 -6.27 -8.87
CA ALA A 51 2.66 -5.23 -7.90
C ALA A 51 4.07 -4.68 -8.09
N LEU A 52 5.06 -5.54 -8.25
CA LEU A 52 6.44 -5.11 -8.46
C LEU A 52 6.60 -4.30 -9.75
N LYS A 53 5.90 -4.68 -10.81
CA LYS A 53 5.92 -3.92 -12.07
C LYS A 53 5.31 -2.54 -11.90
N ILE A 54 4.18 -2.44 -11.20
CA ILE A 54 3.51 -1.17 -10.97
C ILE A 54 4.38 -0.24 -10.12
N VAL A 55 5.02 -0.78 -9.09
CA VAL A 55 5.92 0.02 -8.25
C VAL A 55 6.99 0.72 -9.09
N ARG A 56 7.59 0.00 -10.02
CA ARG A 56 8.66 0.55 -10.86
C ARG A 56 8.18 1.55 -11.89
N LYS A 57 6.89 1.54 -12.23
CA LYS A 57 6.32 2.47 -13.21
C LYS A 57 5.69 3.68 -12.55
N ALA A 58 5.01 3.48 -11.45
CA ALA A 58 4.16 4.51 -10.86
C ALA A 58 4.71 5.09 -9.56
N TRP A 59 5.70 4.45 -8.94
CA TRP A 59 6.34 4.92 -7.70
C TRP A 59 5.32 5.33 -6.64
N PRO A 60 4.56 4.37 -6.09
CA PRO A 60 3.57 4.69 -5.07
C PRO A 60 4.23 5.24 -3.79
N ASP A 61 3.47 6.03 -3.07
CA ASP A 61 3.91 6.61 -1.79
C ASP A 61 3.64 5.67 -0.63
N LEU A 62 2.77 4.68 -0.83
CA LEU A 62 2.40 3.71 0.19
C LEU A 62 1.87 2.45 -0.50
N ILE A 63 2.15 1.30 0.07
CA ILE A 63 1.66 0.02 -0.43
C ILE A 63 0.89 -0.70 0.66
N LEU A 64 -0.37 -1.05 0.39
CA LEU A 64 -1.17 -1.96 1.20
C LEU A 64 -1.08 -3.34 0.55
N LEU A 65 -0.51 -4.31 1.24
CA LEU A 65 -0.04 -5.55 0.65
C LEU A 65 -0.56 -6.77 1.41
N ASP A 66 -1.41 -7.54 0.75
CA ASP A 66 -1.91 -8.80 1.29
C ASP A 66 -0.76 -9.80 1.43
N ILE A 67 -0.76 -10.55 2.52
CA ILE A 67 0.27 -11.57 2.77
C ILE A 67 -0.04 -12.85 1.99
N MET A 68 -1.28 -13.31 2.06
CA MET A 68 -1.66 -14.62 1.51
C MET A 68 -2.08 -14.49 0.06
N MET A 69 -1.14 -14.67 -0.84
CA MET A 69 -1.39 -14.68 -2.28
C MET A 69 -0.70 -15.88 -2.90
N PRO A 70 -1.29 -16.47 -3.96
CA PRO A 70 -0.65 -17.61 -4.65
C PRO A 70 0.64 -17.18 -5.35
N GLU A 71 1.54 -18.14 -5.53
CA GLU A 71 2.84 -18.01 -6.21
C GLU A 71 3.82 -17.15 -5.45
N MET A 72 3.60 -15.82 -5.41
CA MET A 72 4.46 -14.90 -4.66
C MET A 72 3.62 -14.25 -3.56
N ASP A 73 3.89 -14.58 -2.30
CA ASP A 73 3.15 -14.02 -1.18
C ASP A 73 3.64 -12.59 -0.85
N GLY A 74 2.94 -11.93 0.07
CA GLY A 74 3.27 -10.57 0.43
C GLY A 74 4.62 -10.43 1.11
N PHE A 75 5.05 -11.43 1.86
CA PHE A 75 6.38 -11.39 2.49
C PHE A 75 7.47 -11.32 1.43
N GLU A 76 7.35 -12.11 0.38
CA GLU A 76 8.34 -12.10 -0.71
C GLU A 76 8.34 -10.78 -1.47
N VAL A 77 7.15 -10.21 -1.73
CA VAL A 77 7.06 -8.89 -2.37
C VAL A 77 7.79 -7.85 -1.53
N CYS A 78 7.50 -7.82 -0.23
CA CYS A 78 8.15 -6.86 0.69
C CYS A 78 9.65 -7.07 0.72
N ARG A 79 10.11 -8.31 0.80
CA ARG A 79 11.55 -8.62 0.80
C ARG A 79 12.25 -8.05 -0.44
N ARG A 80 11.63 -8.23 -1.60
CA ARG A 80 12.20 -7.71 -2.87
C ARG A 80 12.22 -6.19 -2.91
N LEU A 81 11.16 -5.55 -2.42
CA LEU A 81 11.11 -4.10 -2.37
C LEU A 81 12.19 -3.53 -1.44
N LYS A 82 12.39 -4.17 -0.30
CA LYS A 82 13.36 -3.69 0.69
C LYS A 82 14.80 -4.01 0.31
N ALA A 83 15.01 -4.98 -0.58
CA ALA A 83 16.35 -5.31 -1.08
C ALA A 83 16.83 -4.37 -2.18
N ASP A 84 15.92 -3.59 -2.78
CA ASP A 84 16.24 -2.69 -3.88
C ASP A 84 16.35 -1.26 -3.35
N PRO A 85 17.51 -0.60 -3.46
CA PRO A 85 17.67 0.79 -2.98
C PRO A 85 16.65 1.76 -3.58
N ALA A 86 16.16 1.50 -4.79
CA ALA A 86 15.20 2.39 -5.44
C ALA A 86 13.81 2.32 -4.80
N THR A 87 13.45 1.22 -4.13
CA THR A 87 12.11 0.99 -3.59
C THR A 87 12.10 0.80 -2.07
N GLN A 88 13.26 0.68 -1.44
CA GLN A 88 13.33 0.31 -0.01
C GLN A 88 12.66 1.31 0.93
N GLU A 89 12.56 2.57 0.52
CA GLU A 89 11.97 3.61 1.37
C GLU A 89 10.44 3.68 1.28
N ILE A 90 9.82 2.97 0.33
CA ILE A 90 8.36 3.00 0.19
C ILE A 90 7.75 2.25 1.37
N PRO A 91 6.90 2.89 2.18
CA PRO A 91 6.30 2.22 3.32
C PRO A 91 5.32 1.13 2.87
N VAL A 92 5.38 -0.02 3.54
CA VAL A 92 4.53 -1.18 3.28
C VAL A 92 3.72 -1.48 4.52
N ILE A 93 2.40 -1.55 4.36
CA ILE A 93 1.48 -2.01 5.41
C ILE A 93 0.92 -3.35 4.97
N PHE A 94 1.10 -4.39 5.77
CA PHE A 94 0.53 -5.69 5.46
C PHE A 94 -0.95 -5.75 5.79
N LEU A 95 -1.70 -6.44 4.92
CA LEU A 95 -3.11 -6.76 5.14
C LEU A 95 -3.16 -8.26 5.48
N SER A 96 -3.71 -8.61 6.62
CA SER A 96 -3.62 -10.00 7.08
C SER A 96 -4.81 -10.44 7.90
N ALA A 97 -5.30 -11.65 7.60
CA ALA A 97 -6.21 -12.37 8.49
C ALA A 97 -5.45 -13.09 9.60
N LEU A 98 -4.12 -13.12 9.50
CA LEU A 98 -3.27 -13.79 10.48
C LEU A 98 -3.22 -12.96 11.75
N VAL A 99 -3.49 -13.60 12.86
CA VAL A 99 -3.45 -12.97 14.18
C VAL A 99 -2.25 -13.44 15.00
N ASP A 100 -1.43 -14.31 14.42
CA ASP A 100 -0.26 -14.86 15.07
C ASP A 100 0.81 -13.78 15.23
N THR A 101 1.29 -13.63 16.44
CA THR A 101 2.34 -12.65 16.76
C THR A 101 3.62 -12.92 15.96
N ALA A 102 3.95 -14.19 15.74
CA ALA A 102 5.16 -14.55 14.98
C ALA A 102 5.10 -14.02 13.54
N ASP A 103 3.94 -14.10 12.90
CA ASP A 103 3.78 -13.58 11.54
C ASP A 103 3.89 -12.06 11.49
N LYS A 104 3.34 -11.37 12.49
CA LYS A 104 3.45 -9.92 12.59
C LYS A 104 4.90 -9.49 12.78
N VAL A 105 5.62 -10.18 13.66
CA VAL A 105 7.05 -9.92 13.90
C VAL A 105 7.84 -10.15 12.62
N HIS A 106 7.57 -11.24 11.91
CA HIS A 106 8.26 -11.55 10.67
C HIS A 106 8.09 -10.44 9.64
N GLY A 107 6.86 -9.94 9.46
CA GLY A 107 6.59 -8.85 8.53
C GLY A 107 7.32 -7.57 8.92
N LEU A 108 7.32 -7.22 10.18
CA LEU A 108 8.04 -6.03 10.65
C LEU A 108 9.56 -6.20 10.48
N ASP A 109 10.08 -7.40 10.70
CA ASP A 109 11.49 -7.68 10.48
C ASP A 109 11.88 -7.55 9.00
N LEU A 110 10.94 -7.80 8.08
CA LEU A 110 11.17 -7.61 6.65
C LEU A 110 11.13 -6.14 6.25
N GLY A 111 10.74 -5.24 7.14
CA GLY A 111 10.75 -3.82 6.88
C GLY A 111 9.38 -3.18 6.70
N ALA A 112 8.28 -3.91 6.95
CA ALA A 112 6.96 -3.31 6.96
C ALA A 112 6.83 -2.32 8.10
N VAL A 113 6.01 -1.28 7.90
CA VAL A 113 5.82 -0.24 8.91
C VAL A 113 4.61 -0.48 9.79
N ASP A 114 3.66 -1.31 9.34
CA ASP A 114 2.43 -1.53 10.08
C ASP A 114 1.65 -2.73 9.55
N TYR A 115 0.51 -2.99 10.19
CA TYR A 115 -0.44 -4.07 9.88
C TYR A 115 -1.86 -3.56 9.89
N ILE A 116 -2.69 -4.11 9.02
CA ILE A 116 -4.14 -3.95 9.06
C ILE A 116 -4.75 -5.34 9.06
N THR A 117 -5.59 -5.64 10.05
CA THR A 117 -6.21 -6.96 10.19
C THR A 117 -7.48 -7.06 9.37
N LYS A 118 -7.70 -8.21 8.74
CA LYS A 118 -8.97 -8.54 8.08
C LYS A 118 -9.94 -9.13 9.09
N PRO A 119 -11.23 -8.84 9.02
CA PRO A 119 -11.89 -7.94 8.05
C PRO A 119 -11.56 -6.47 8.32
N PHE A 120 -11.54 -5.68 7.25
CA PHE A 120 -11.10 -4.28 7.34
C PHE A 120 -12.10 -3.43 8.12
N GLN A 121 -11.58 -2.62 9.04
CA GLN A 121 -12.35 -1.60 9.73
C GLN A 121 -12.01 -0.26 9.07
N PRO A 122 -12.97 0.46 8.47
CA PRO A 122 -12.67 1.69 7.73
C PRO A 122 -11.86 2.70 8.52
N GLU A 123 -12.20 2.91 9.78
CA GLU A 123 -11.50 3.88 10.63
C GLU A 123 -10.04 3.49 10.83
N GLU A 124 -9.76 2.20 10.99
CA GLU A 124 -8.39 1.70 11.15
C GLU A 124 -7.59 1.89 9.87
N VAL A 125 -8.18 1.54 8.72
CA VAL A 125 -7.52 1.70 7.43
C VAL A 125 -7.11 3.15 7.22
N ILE A 126 -8.06 4.06 7.42
CA ILE A 126 -7.82 5.49 7.23
C ILE A 126 -6.74 6.00 8.19
N ALA A 127 -6.82 5.62 9.46
CA ALA A 127 -5.87 6.09 10.46
C ALA A 127 -4.45 5.62 10.14
N ARG A 128 -4.28 4.35 9.78
CA ARG A 128 -2.95 3.81 9.49
C ARG A 128 -2.38 4.37 8.19
N VAL A 129 -3.21 4.54 7.18
CA VAL A 129 -2.78 5.18 5.94
C VAL A 129 -2.30 6.60 6.21
N ASN A 130 -3.07 7.38 6.96
CA ASN A 130 -2.68 8.74 7.30
C ASN A 130 -1.39 8.81 8.11
N THR A 131 -1.17 7.86 9.00
CA THR A 131 0.03 7.83 9.84
C THR A 131 1.30 7.66 9.00
N HIS A 132 1.23 6.91 7.90
CA HIS A 132 2.41 6.54 7.13
C HIS A 132 2.56 7.29 5.81
N LEU A 133 1.69 8.24 5.54
CA LEU A 133 1.82 9.07 4.33
C LEU A 133 2.46 10.45 4.59
#